data_03817fad52a986d8ddce3950f80f9cc5
#
_entry.id   03817fad52a986d8ddce3950f80f9cc5
#
_cell.length_a   1.000
_cell.length_b   1.000
_cell.length_c   1.000
_cell.angle_alpha   90.00
_cell.angle_beta   90.00
_cell.angle_gamma   90.00
#
_symmetry.space_group_name_H-M   'P 1'
#
loop_
_entity.id
_entity.type
_entity.pdbx_description
1 polymer ?
#
loop_
_entity_poly.entity_id
_entity_poly.type
_entity_poly.pdbx_seq_one_letter_code
_entity_poly.pdbx_strand_id
1 'polypeptide(L)'
;MPRYYFNTRIGDELVADPEGEELRNPDRAWEVARAMIRELLKTEGAERALLNATIEVTDDKGEIVLEFPFAEAILDMPDESATRH
;
A
#
# COMPACT_ATOMS: atom_id res chain seq x y z
N MET A 1 2.69 -16.46 13.05
CA MET A 1 2.96 -15.06 12.65
C MET A 1 1.65 -14.32 12.56
N PRO A 2 1.65 -13.04 12.88
CA PRO A 2 0.41 -12.26 12.76
C PRO A 2 -0.04 -12.16 11.32
N ARG A 3 -1.35 -12.00 11.15
CA ARG A 3 -1.93 -11.84 9.83
C ARG A 3 -2.35 -10.39 9.66
N TYR A 4 -1.96 -9.83 8.53
CA TYR A 4 -2.27 -8.44 8.20
C TYR A 4 -3.15 -8.41 6.96
N TYR A 5 -4.06 -7.45 6.94
CA TYR A 5 -4.99 -7.28 5.83
C TYR A 5 -4.72 -5.95 5.17
N PHE A 6 -4.58 -5.99 3.86
CA PHE A 6 -4.19 -4.81 3.07
C PHE A 6 -5.42 -4.28 2.34
N ASN A 7 -6.15 -3.44 3.03
CA ASN A 7 -7.37 -2.87 2.49
C ASN A 7 -7.04 -1.60 1.74
N THR A 8 -7.69 -1.39 0.59
CA THR A 8 -7.42 -0.22 -0.23
C THR A 8 -8.61 0.73 -0.15
N ARG A 9 -8.35 1.96 0.27
CA ARG A 9 -9.37 2.99 0.31
C ARG A 9 -9.18 3.89 -0.89
N ILE A 10 -10.21 3.98 -1.73
CA ILE A 10 -10.20 4.82 -2.93
C ILE A 10 -11.41 5.72 -2.84
N GLY A 11 -11.17 7.00 -2.54
CA GLY A 11 -12.26 7.92 -2.32
C GLY A 11 -13.10 7.47 -1.13
N ASP A 12 -14.37 7.24 -1.37
CA ASP A 12 -15.29 6.78 -0.33
C ASP A 12 -15.41 5.27 -0.25
N GLU A 13 -14.74 4.56 -1.15
CA GLU A 13 -14.84 3.11 -1.20
C GLU A 13 -13.69 2.47 -0.47
N LEU A 14 -14.00 1.38 0.22
CA LEU A 14 -12.97 0.56 0.84
C LEU A 14 -13.03 -0.83 0.23
N VAL A 15 -11.94 -1.20 -0.42
CA VAL A 15 -11.82 -2.55 -0.99
C VAL A 15 -11.08 -3.39 0.03
N ALA A 16 -11.81 -4.25 0.72
CA ALA A 16 -11.23 -5.06 1.78
C ALA A 16 -10.45 -6.22 1.21
N ASP A 17 -9.36 -6.56 1.91
CA ASP A 17 -8.57 -7.75 1.58
C ASP A 17 -9.19 -8.92 2.31
N PRO A 18 -9.78 -9.90 1.61
CA PRO A 18 -10.50 -10.96 2.30
C PRO A 18 -9.59 -12.03 2.93
N GLU A 19 -8.37 -12.11 2.50
CA GLU A 19 -7.51 -13.22 2.93
C GLU A 19 -6.38 -12.80 3.86
N GLY A 20 -5.84 -11.62 3.63
CA GLY A 20 -4.70 -11.19 4.41
C GLY A 20 -3.44 -11.94 4.08
N GLU A 21 -2.39 -11.60 4.80
CA GLU A 21 -1.10 -12.24 4.59
C GLU A 21 -0.39 -12.34 5.93
N GLU A 22 0.21 -13.48 6.19
CA GLU A 22 0.98 -13.67 7.43
C GLU A 22 2.36 -13.07 7.25
N LEU A 23 2.69 -12.14 8.13
CA LEU A 23 3.96 -11.45 8.05
C LEU A 23 4.55 -11.36 9.45
N ARG A 24 5.86 -11.21 9.50
CA ARG A 24 6.59 -11.27 10.73
C ARG A 24 6.30 -10.09 11.66
N ASN A 25 6.20 -8.90 11.10
CA ASN A 25 6.03 -7.69 11.89
C ASN A 25 5.50 -6.58 11.00
N PRO A 26 5.15 -5.41 11.58
CA PRO A 26 4.64 -4.30 10.78
C PRO A 26 5.63 -3.75 9.76
N ASP A 27 6.93 -3.89 9.99
CA ASP A 27 7.90 -3.44 8.99
C ASP A 27 7.77 -4.21 7.70
N ARG A 28 7.53 -5.52 7.80
CA ARG A 28 7.28 -6.32 6.61
C ARG A 28 5.98 -5.92 5.93
N ALA A 29 4.97 -5.59 6.73
CA ALA A 29 3.70 -5.12 6.17
C ALA A 29 3.91 -3.83 5.39
N TRP A 30 4.75 -2.93 5.90
CA TRP A 30 5.05 -1.69 5.20
C TRP A 30 5.68 -1.98 3.84
N GLU A 31 6.63 -2.92 3.81
CA GLU A 31 7.29 -3.27 2.56
C GLU A 31 6.32 -3.88 1.56
N VAL A 32 5.43 -4.74 2.05
CA VAL A 32 4.44 -5.37 1.17
C VAL A 32 3.48 -4.32 0.62
N ALA A 33 3.02 -3.40 1.47
CA ALA A 33 2.12 -2.34 1.02
C ALA A 33 2.78 -1.49 -0.05
N ARG A 34 4.04 -1.13 0.16
CA ARG A 34 4.77 -0.34 -0.81
C ARG A 34 4.88 -1.06 -2.14
N ALA A 35 5.20 -2.35 -2.09
CA ALA A 35 5.32 -3.15 -3.31
C ALA A 35 3.98 -3.27 -4.03
N MET A 36 2.89 -3.43 -3.28
CA MET A 36 1.56 -3.51 -3.88
C MET A 36 1.22 -2.22 -4.62
N ILE A 37 1.50 -1.08 -4.01
CA ILE A 37 1.21 0.21 -4.63
C ILE A 37 2.03 0.37 -5.90
N ARG A 38 3.30 0.03 -5.84
CA ARG A 38 4.16 0.15 -7.02
C ARG A 38 3.64 -0.72 -8.16
N GLU A 39 3.20 -1.92 -7.82
CA GLU A 39 2.67 -2.83 -8.83
C GLU A 39 1.38 -2.29 -9.45
N LEU A 40 0.50 -1.74 -8.62
CA LEU A 40 -0.74 -1.16 -9.11
C LEU A 40 -0.47 0.03 -10.03
N LEU A 41 0.46 0.89 -9.65
CA LEU A 41 0.79 2.05 -10.47
C LEU A 41 1.42 1.63 -11.79
N LYS A 42 2.19 0.55 -11.78
CA LYS A 42 2.78 0.03 -12.99
C LYS A 42 1.72 -0.49 -13.95
N THR A 43 0.74 -1.20 -13.40
CA THR A 43 -0.29 -1.87 -14.20
C THR A 43 -1.37 -0.91 -14.64
N GLU A 44 -1.86 -0.09 -13.71
CA GLU A 44 -3.01 0.79 -13.95
C GLU A 44 -2.61 2.20 -14.32
N GLY A 45 -1.35 2.53 -14.13
CA GLY A 45 -0.91 3.89 -14.35
C GLY A 45 -1.20 4.80 -13.18
N ALA A 46 -0.72 6.03 -13.29
CA ALA A 46 -0.86 7.00 -12.19
C ALA A 46 -2.15 7.80 -12.37
N GLU A 47 -3.28 7.12 -12.31
CA GLU A 47 -4.56 7.78 -12.44
C GLU A 47 -4.86 8.58 -11.18
N ARG A 48 -5.67 9.63 -11.37
CA ARG A 48 -5.98 10.53 -10.27
C ARG A 48 -6.59 9.80 -9.08
N ALA A 49 -7.50 8.87 -9.35
CA ALA A 49 -8.14 8.12 -8.28
C ALA A 49 -7.12 7.35 -7.46
N LEU A 50 -6.14 6.74 -8.13
CA LEU A 50 -5.12 5.99 -7.43
C LEU A 50 -4.18 6.90 -6.66
N LEU A 51 -3.92 8.09 -7.17
CA LEU A 51 -3.04 9.02 -6.47
C LEU A 51 -3.63 9.47 -5.13
N ASN A 52 -4.94 9.38 -5.00
CA ASN A 52 -5.62 9.73 -3.76
C ASN A 52 -5.99 8.52 -2.92
N ALA A 53 -5.50 7.34 -3.32
CA ALA A 53 -5.81 6.12 -2.58
C ALA A 53 -4.85 5.91 -1.43
N THR A 54 -5.24 5.07 -0.50
CA THR A 54 -4.43 4.73 0.66
C THR A 54 -4.61 3.25 0.94
N ILE A 55 -3.52 2.55 1.26
CA ILE A 55 -3.63 1.20 1.78
C ILE A 55 -3.69 1.30 3.30
N GLU A 56 -4.75 0.74 3.88
CA GLU A 56 -4.91 0.65 5.32
C GLU A 56 -4.61 -0.79 5.72
N VAL A 57 -3.53 -0.98 6.44
CA VAL A 57 -3.15 -2.31 6.89
C VAL A 57 -3.73 -2.52 8.28
N THR A 58 -4.54 -3.55 8.41
CA THR A 58 -5.14 -3.88 9.70
C THR A 58 -4.62 -5.23 10.18
N ASP A 59 -4.71 -5.45 11.48
CA ASP A 59 -4.35 -6.73 12.06
C ASP A 59 -5.60 -7.63 12.08
N ASP A 60 -5.47 -8.79 12.69
CA ASP A 60 -6.59 -9.76 12.72
C ASP A 60 -7.71 -9.33 13.65
N LYS A 61 -7.53 -8.26 14.41
CA LYS A 61 -8.58 -7.68 15.22
C LYS A 61 -9.25 -6.50 14.54
N GLY A 62 -8.83 -6.17 13.34
CA GLY A 62 -9.40 -5.07 12.60
C GLY A 62 -8.81 -3.71 12.95
N GLU A 63 -7.75 -3.68 13.74
CA GLU A 63 -7.13 -2.41 14.11
C GLU A 63 -6.12 -1.99 13.06
N ILE A 64 -6.14 -0.71 12.73
CA ILE A 64 -5.20 -0.18 11.76
C ILE A 64 -3.82 -0.08 12.39
N VAL A 65 -2.87 -0.79 11.81
CA VAL A 65 -1.49 -0.73 12.29
C VAL A 65 -0.63 0.15 11.40
N LEU A 66 -1.12 0.46 10.20
CA LEU A 66 -0.32 1.20 9.24
C LEU A 66 -1.24 1.76 8.16
N GLU A 67 -1.01 3.01 7.77
CA GLU A 67 -1.66 3.62 6.62
C GLU A 67 -0.59 4.08 5.65
N PHE A 68 -0.74 3.70 4.39
CA PHE A 68 0.27 4.04 3.40
C PHE A 68 -0.42 4.72 2.22
N PRO A 69 -0.40 6.04 2.16
CA PRO A 69 -0.97 6.75 1.00
C PRO A 69 -0.16 6.44 -0.25
N PHE A 70 -0.87 6.26 -1.37
CA PHE A 70 -0.21 5.99 -2.64
C PHE A 70 0.77 7.10 -3.00
N ALA A 71 0.43 8.34 -2.67
CA ALA A 71 1.31 9.46 -2.98
C ALA A 71 2.67 9.32 -2.30
N GLU A 72 2.69 8.76 -1.09
CA GLU A 72 3.96 8.56 -0.39
C GLU A 72 4.82 7.51 -1.08
N ALA A 73 4.18 6.48 -1.62
CA ALA A 73 4.92 5.46 -2.33
C ALA A 73 5.57 6.04 -3.58
N ILE A 74 4.87 6.94 -4.24
CA ILE A 74 5.42 7.59 -5.43
C ILE A 74 6.63 8.43 -5.06
N LEU A 75 6.54 9.18 -3.97
CA LEU A 75 7.65 10.03 -3.53
C LEU A 75 8.85 9.19 -3.10
N ASP A 76 8.60 8.00 -2.58
CA ASP A 76 9.66 7.11 -2.14
C ASP A 76 10.29 6.33 -3.27
N MET A 77 9.64 6.27 -4.42
CA MET A 77 10.17 5.50 -5.52
C MET A 77 11.44 6.13 -6.05
N PRO A 78 12.48 5.34 -6.31
CA PRO A 78 13.63 5.87 -7.01
C PRO A 78 13.22 6.34 -8.38
N ASP A 79 13.54 7.55 -8.69
CA ASP A 79 13.29 8.09 -10.02
C ASP A 79 14.58 7.93 -10.81
N GLU A 80 14.56 7.05 -11.80
CA GLU A 80 15.75 6.77 -12.55
C GLU A 80 16.32 8.01 -13.22
N SER A 81 15.46 8.89 -13.64
CA SER A 81 15.94 10.11 -14.27
C SER A 81 16.63 11.03 -13.27
N ALA A 82 16.30 10.90 -11.98
CA ALA A 82 16.90 11.73 -10.95
C ALA A 82 18.17 11.13 -10.39
N THR A 83 18.34 9.86 -10.56
CA THR A 83 19.49 9.19 -9.97
C THR A 83 20.71 9.29 -10.80
N ARG A 84 20.58 9.89 -11.85
CA ARG A 84 21.57 9.95 -12.65
C ARG A 84 22.29 11.02 -12.53
N HIS A 85 22.57 11.20 -12.21
CA HIS A 85 23.18 12.10 -12.19
C HIS A 85 23.79 12.23 -11.55
#